data_9f056c1cac522056600afdd9a95ff4cb
#
_entry.id   9f056c1cac522056600afdd9a95ff4cb
#
_cell.length_a   1.000
_cell.length_b   1.000
_cell.length_c   1.000
_cell.angle_alpha   90.00
_cell.angle_beta   90.00
_cell.angle_gamma   90.00
#
_symmetry.space_group_name_H-M   'P 1'
#
loop_
_entity.id
_entity.type
_entity.pdbx_description
1 polymer ?
#
loop_
_entity_poly.entity_id
_entity_poly.type
_entity_poly.pdbx_seq_one_letter_code
_entity_poly.pdbx_strand_id
1 'polypeptide(L)'
;MTMTQTDTPRYRDRTTLNHRIPTSFFALLLLGNIACADANTGLNGNQETPGGSFNLGSTASASDIAAWDLDMDPSGSGAPIGSGSVSEGKQTYDLKCASCHGVDGGGTPLGDQLVGREPLEGFPFGQVRGQYRRTVGNYWPYATTLFDYIIRAMPMNAPGSLTVDEAYAASAYILYMNDIIDENAVMDTESLPKVVMPARDRFVMDNRTGGPEIR
;
A
#
# COMPACT_ATOMS: atom_id res chain seq x y z
N MET A 1 -40.94 -35.24 10.57
CA MET A 1 -40.05 -34.25 11.18
C MET A 1 -39.93 -33.08 10.23
N THR A 2 -40.51 -31.97 10.63
CA THR A 2 -40.86 -30.79 9.83
C THR A 2 -39.63 -29.90 9.62
N MET A 3 -39.30 -29.63 8.36
CA MET A 3 -38.27 -28.64 8.01
C MET A 3 -38.81 -27.23 8.19
N THR A 4 -38.19 -26.44 9.06
CA THR A 4 -38.44 -25.02 9.21
C THR A 4 -37.61 -24.21 8.21
N GLN A 5 -38.32 -23.52 7.38
CA GLN A 5 -37.84 -22.58 6.37
C GLN A 5 -37.40 -21.28 7.06
N THR A 6 -36.12 -20.88 6.90
CA THR A 6 -35.60 -19.62 7.41
C THR A 6 -35.79 -18.50 6.38
N ASP A 7 -36.50 -17.47 6.80
CA ASP A 7 -36.81 -16.24 6.05
C ASP A 7 -35.54 -15.46 5.71
N THR A 8 -35.39 -15.14 4.43
CA THR A 8 -34.44 -14.14 3.91
C THR A 8 -35.07 -12.75 3.97
N PRO A 9 -34.39 -11.71 4.49
CA PRO A 9 -34.92 -10.34 4.45
C PRO A 9 -34.93 -9.76 3.05
N ARG A 10 -36.12 -9.37 2.57
CA ARG A 10 -36.33 -8.67 1.31
C ARG A 10 -35.76 -7.26 1.36
N TYR A 11 -34.87 -6.97 0.45
CA TYR A 11 -34.40 -5.61 0.12
C TYR A 11 -35.59 -4.78 -0.41
N ARG A 12 -35.91 -3.68 0.29
CA ARG A 12 -37.00 -2.78 -0.06
C ARG A 12 -36.53 -1.80 -1.12
N ASP A 13 -36.98 -1.99 -2.34
CA ASP A 13 -36.83 -1.08 -3.47
C ASP A 13 -37.54 0.27 -3.18
N ARG A 14 -36.79 1.35 -3.20
CA ARG A 14 -37.35 2.72 -3.12
C ARG A 14 -37.56 3.25 -4.54
N THR A 15 -38.71 2.99 -5.06
CA THR A 15 -39.22 3.60 -6.28
C THR A 15 -39.46 5.11 -6.16
N THR A 16 -38.81 5.82 -7.05
CA THR A 16 -39.23 6.99 -7.81
C THR A 16 -40.18 8.01 -7.17
N LEU A 17 -39.61 9.15 -6.78
CA LEU A 17 -40.38 10.39 -6.58
C LEU A 17 -40.37 11.19 -7.91
N ASN A 18 -41.47 11.12 -8.65
CA ASN A 18 -41.77 11.99 -9.80
C ASN A 18 -42.09 13.40 -9.30
N HIS A 19 -41.17 14.33 -9.40
CA HIS A 19 -41.49 15.76 -9.31
C HIS A 19 -41.81 16.30 -10.69
N ARG A 20 -43.11 16.52 -10.96
CA ARG A 20 -43.60 17.32 -12.07
C ARG A 20 -43.33 18.80 -11.77
N ILE A 21 -42.51 19.42 -12.61
CA ILE A 21 -42.33 20.88 -12.65
C ILE A 21 -43.39 21.46 -13.54
N PRO A 22 -44.18 22.46 -13.09
CA PRO A 22 -45.15 23.11 -13.95
C PRO A 22 -44.43 24.09 -14.89
N THR A 23 -44.69 23.91 -16.16
CA THR A 23 -44.39 24.89 -17.23
C THR A 23 -45.30 26.09 -17.14
N SER A 24 -44.78 27.27 -16.81
CA SER A 24 -45.26 28.57 -17.28
C SER A 24 -44.48 29.71 -16.64
N PHE A 25 -43.54 30.28 -17.38
CA PHE A 25 -43.34 31.73 -17.39
C PHE A 25 -42.47 32.07 -18.61
N PHE A 26 -43.18 32.53 -19.66
CA PHE A 26 -42.60 33.25 -20.77
C PHE A 26 -42.21 34.62 -20.26
N ALA A 27 -40.95 34.97 -20.24
CA ALA A 27 -40.49 36.35 -20.14
C ALA A 27 -39.38 36.58 -21.16
N LEU A 28 -39.75 37.35 -22.11
CA LEU A 28 -39.05 37.99 -23.20
C LEU A 28 -37.99 38.95 -22.66
N LEU A 29 -36.69 38.73 -22.97
CA LEU A 29 -35.65 39.78 -22.84
C LEU A 29 -34.52 39.56 -23.85
N LEU A 30 -34.58 40.39 -24.89
CA LEU A 30 -33.55 41.18 -25.57
C LEU A 30 -32.10 40.61 -25.68
N LEU A 31 -31.78 40.31 -26.93
CA LEU A 31 -30.57 40.47 -27.70
C LEU A 31 -29.42 41.20 -26.96
N GLY A 32 -28.45 40.46 -26.54
CA GLY A 32 -27.08 40.95 -26.32
C GLY A 32 -26.14 40.00 -27.06
N ASN A 33 -25.75 40.37 -28.29
CA ASN A 33 -24.66 39.71 -28.98
C ASN A 33 -23.35 39.95 -28.23
N ILE A 34 -22.99 39.04 -27.33
CA ILE A 34 -21.63 38.96 -26.86
C ILE A 34 -20.90 38.07 -27.87
N ALA A 35 -20.18 38.70 -28.78
CA ALA A 35 -19.20 38.04 -29.61
C ALA A 35 -18.15 37.41 -28.68
N CYS A 36 -18.23 36.11 -28.47
CA CYS A 36 -17.09 35.37 -27.99
C CYS A 36 -16.06 35.39 -29.11
N ALA A 37 -15.09 36.29 -28.98
CA ALA A 37 -13.89 36.23 -29.79
C ALA A 37 -13.22 34.89 -29.48
N ASP A 38 -13.13 34.05 -30.52
CA ASP A 38 -12.27 32.85 -30.50
C ASP A 38 -10.82 33.30 -30.30
N ALA A 39 -10.42 33.39 -29.03
CA ALA A 39 -9.02 33.46 -28.67
C ALA A 39 -8.43 32.05 -28.76
N ASN A 40 -8.45 31.47 -29.96
CA ASN A 40 -7.65 30.32 -30.30
C ASN A 40 -6.20 30.79 -30.61
N THR A 41 -5.60 31.46 -29.65
CA THR A 41 -4.16 31.67 -29.65
C THR A 41 -3.53 30.37 -29.26
N GLY A 42 -2.87 29.74 -30.22
CA GLY A 42 -2.17 28.48 -30.10
C GLY A 42 -1.38 28.41 -28.79
N LEU A 43 -1.75 27.47 -27.98
CA LEU A 43 -0.93 27.01 -26.89
C LEU A 43 0.31 26.31 -27.49
N ASN A 44 1.28 27.11 -27.91
CA ASN A 44 2.63 26.64 -28.06
C ASN A 44 3.09 26.18 -26.69
N GLY A 45 3.27 24.89 -26.54
CA GLY A 45 3.62 24.20 -25.31
C GLY A 45 5.02 24.52 -24.77
N ASN A 46 5.34 25.79 -24.55
CA ASN A 46 6.51 26.26 -23.80
C ASN A 46 6.17 27.60 -23.14
N GLN A 47 4.98 27.73 -22.52
CA GLN A 47 4.87 28.70 -21.46
C GLN A 47 5.48 28.07 -20.22
N GLU A 48 6.79 28.31 -20.05
CA GLU A 48 7.34 28.39 -18.71
C GLU A 48 6.44 29.37 -17.96
N THR A 49 5.58 28.84 -17.07
CA THR A 49 4.94 29.69 -16.08
C THR A 49 6.08 30.45 -15.44
N PRO A 50 6.02 31.80 -15.36
CA PRO A 50 7.01 32.53 -14.58
C PRO A 50 6.83 32.06 -13.14
N GLY A 51 7.45 30.95 -12.79
CA GLY A 51 7.57 30.47 -11.44
C GLY A 51 8.49 31.42 -10.72
N GLY A 52 7.97 32.59 -10.36
CA GLY A 52 8.65 33.45 -9.43
C GLY A 52 8.91 32.58 -8.19
N SER A 53 10.19 32.38 -7.87
CA SER A 53 10.55 31.77 -6.60
C SER A 53 9.88 32.59 -5.51
N PHE A 54 8.99 31.94 -4.76
CA PHE A 54 8.33 32.58 -3.60
C PHE A 54 9.32 32.81 -2.44
N ASN A 55 10.60 32.42 -2.61
CA ASN A 55 11.65 32.46 -1.59
C ASN A 55 11.22 31.76 -0.28
N LEU A 56 10.40 30.76 -0.37
CA LEU A 56 9.97 29.89 0.74
C LEU A 56 10.82 28.65 0.79
N GLY A 57 11.25 28.29 1.99
CA GLY A 57 12.11 27.13 2.21
C GLY A 57 13.59 27.38 1.84
N SER A 58 14.38 26.37 2.01
CA SER A 58 15.80 26.31 1.64
C SER A 58 16.08 25.04 0.84
N THR A 59 17.14 25.05 0.06
CA THR A 59 17.60 23.81 -0.60
C THR A 59 18.00 22.81 0.47
N ALA A 60 17.45 21.59 0.39
CA ALA A 60 17.81 20.53 1.30
C ALA A 60 19.29 20.14 1.13
N SER A 61 20.01 19.98 2.24
CA SER A 61 21.36 19.44 2.22
C SER A 61 21.34 17.92 1.97
N ALA A 62 22.49 17.36 1.59
CA ALA A 62 22.61 15.91 1.43
C ALA A 62 22.26 15.15 2.73
N SER A 63 22.56 15.73 3.90
CA SER A 63 22.19 15.15 5.19
C SER A 63 20.68 15.22 5.47
N ASP A 64 20.01 16.29 5.04
CA ASP A 64 18.56 16.40 5.17
C ASP A 64 17.86 15.34 4.28
N ILE A 65 18.36 15.16 3.05
CA ILE A 65 17.84 14.14 2.13
C ILE A 65 18.06 12.76 2.72
N ALA A 66 19.30 12.41 3.14
CA ALA A 66 19.64 11.10 3.68
C ALA A 66 18.83 10.71 4.92
N ALA A 67 18.36 11.68 5.71
CA ALA A 67 17.51 11.41 6.86
C ALA A 67 16.09 10.93 6.50
N TRP A 68 15.64 11.20 5.27
CA TRP A 68 14.30 10.86 4.77
C TRP A 68 14.31 9.83 3.65
N ASP A 69 15.44 9.67 2.98
CA ASP A 69 15.66 8.71 1.90
C ASP A 69 15.98 7.32 2.49
N LEU A 70 14.93 6.71 3.04
CA LEU A 70 15.00 5.43 3.76
C LEU A 70 14.27 4.30 3.03
N ASP A 71 13.74 4.58 1.84
CA ASP A 71 12.98 3.59 1.09
C ASP A 71 13.88 2.57 0.40
N MET A 72 13.39 1.33 0.38
CA MET A 72 14.03 0.22 -0.32
C MET A 72 13.12 -0.25 -1.45
N ASP A 73 13.66 -0.24 -2.66
CA ASP A 73 12.91 -0.75 -3.82
C ASP A 73 12.89 -2.29 -3.88
N PRO A 74 12.09 -2.91 -4.77
CA PRO A 74 12.06 -4.36 -4.94
C PRO A 74 13.39 -5.00 -5.30
N SER A 75 14.35 -4.26 -5.89
CA SER A 75 15.67 -4.78 -6.24
C SER A 75 16.65 -4.78 -5.07
N GLY A 76 16.29 -4.12 -3.96
CA GLY A 76 17.15 -3.92 -2.81
C GLY A 76 17.98 -2.64 -2.86
N SER A 77 17.77 -1.79 -3.88
CA SER A 77 18.38 -0.46 -3.90
C SER A 77 17.83 0.36 -2.74
N GLY A 78 18.68 1.12 -2.07
CA GLY A 78 18.33 1.84 -0.85
C GLY A 78 18.47 1.00 0.44
N ALA A 79 18.82 -0.28 0.34
CA ALA A 79 18.98 -1.15 1.52
C ALA A 79 20.05 -0.64 2.47
N PRO A 80 19.74 -0.36 3.74
CA PRO A 80 20.76 0.01 4.73
C PRO A 80 21.65 -1.19 5.07
N ILE A 81 22.94 -0.93 5.34
CA ILE A 81 23.90 -1.98 5.71
C ILE A 81 23.51 -2.54 7.08
N GLY A 82 23.33 -3.86 7.14
CA GLY A 82 22.97 -4.60 8.33
C GLY A 82 22.65 -6.05 8.02
N SER A 83 22.36 -6.84 9.03
CA SER A 83 21.97 -8.25 8.88
C SER A 83 21.18 -8.74 10.09
N GLY A 84 20.38 -9.81 9.88
CA GLY A 84 19.69 -10.47 10.98
C GLY A 84 19.33 -11.91 10.64
N SER A 85 19.53 -12.80 11.60
CA SER A 85 19.16 -14.22 11.51
C SER A 85 17.70 -14.44 11.94
N VAL A 86 17.15 -15.61 11.57
CA VAL A 86 15.84 -16.06 12.04
C VAL A 86 15.79 -16.16 13.57
N SER A 87 16.86 -16.63 14.21
CA SER A 87 16.95 -16.76 15.67
C SER A 87 16.89 -15.41 16.40
N GLU A 88 17.63 -14.40 15.90
CA GLU A 88 17.57 -13.03 16.43
C GLU A 88 16.20 -12.40 16.14
N GLY A 89 15.64 -12.71 14.98
CA GLY A 89 14.32 -12.27 14.59
C GLY A 89 13.22 -12.80 15.51
N LYS A 90 13.35 -14.04 15.97
CA LYS A 90 12.43 -14.58 16.98
C LYS A 90 12.45 -13.75 18.26
N GLN A 91 13.63 -13.38 18.75
CA GLN A 91 13.76 -12.56 19.95
C GLN A 91 13.13 -11.16 19.76
N THR A 92 13.45 -10.52 18.64
CA THR A 92 12.87 -9.21 18.27
C THR A 92 11.35 -9.29 18.16
N TYR A 93 10.83 -10.34 17.50
CA TYR A 93 9.41 -10.56 17.31
C TYR A 93 8.69 -10.76 18.65
N ASP A 94 9.19 -11.63 19.52
CA ASP A 94 8.60 -11.92 20.81
C ASP A 94 8.49 -10.64 21.68
N LEU A 95 9.50 -9.78 21.61
CA LEU A 95 9.55 -8.56 22.41
C LEU A 95 8.74 -7.39 21.84
N LYS A 96 8.71 -7.24 20.50
CA LYS A 96 8.23 -6.01 19.85
C LYS A 96 7.01 -6.19 18.94
N CYS A 97 6.69 -7.42 18.52
CA CYS A 97 5.66 -7.70 17.51
C CYS A 97 4.52 -8.57 18.03
N ALA A 98 4.84 -9.59 18.83
CA ALA A 98 3.90 -10.64 19.22
C ALA A 98 2.70 -10.13 20.01
N SER A 99 2.83 -9.04 20.77
CA SER A 99 1.72 -8.44 21.52
C SER A 99 0.57 -7.97 20.63
N CYS A 100 0.88 -7.55 19.39
CA CYS A 100 -0.12 -7.11 18.41
C CYS A 100 -0.42 -8.20 17.37
N HIS A 101 0.59 -8.92 16.88
CA HIS A 101 0.42 -9.87 15.78
C HIS A 101 0.22 -11.32 16.22
N GLY A 102 0.20 -11.60 17.54
CA GLY A 102 0.15 -12.97 18.08
C GLY A 102 1.52 -13.65 18.08
N VAL A 103 1.73 -14.60 18.98
CA VAL A 103 3.00 -15.32 19.13
C VAL A 103 3.34 -16.19 17.92
N ASP A 104 2.32 -16.59 17.17
CA ASP A 104 2.38 -17.40 15.95
C ASP A 104 2.16 -16.58 14.66
N GLY A 105 2.03 -15.25 14.79
CA GLY A 105 1.71 -14.39 13.66
C GLY A 105 0.28 -14.52 13.15
N GLY A 106 -0.62 -15.17 13.92
CA GLY A 106 -2.02 -15.38 13.55
C GLY A 106 -2.91 -14.14 13.66
N GLY A 107 -2.37 -13.04 14.18
CA GLY A 107 -3.08 -11.78 14.38
C GLY A 107 -3.82 -11.72 15.71
N THR A 108 -4.20 -10.52 16.11
CA THR A 108 -5.03 -10.20 17.27
C THR A 108 -6.00 -9.08 16.90
N PRO A 109 -6.89 -8.63 17.79
CA PRO A 109 -7.66 -7.42 17.54
C PRO A 109 -6.84 -6.13 17.36
N LEU A 110 -5.55 -6.14 17.74
CA LEU A 110 -4.65 -4.99 17.67
C LEU A 110 -3.76 -4.99 16.41
N GLY A 111 -3.52 -6.14 15.82
CA GLY A 111 -2.63 -6.27 14.65
C GLY A 111 -3.06 -7.40 13.73
N ASP A 112 -2.91 -7.16 12.44
CA ASP A 112 -3.31 -8.12 11.41
C ASP A 112 -2.46 -9.39 11.43
N GLN A 113 -3.02 -10.46 10.85
CA GLN A 113 -2.34 -11.72 10.63
C GLN A 113 -1.16 -11.55 9.68
N LEU A 114 0.01 -12.02 10.07
CA LEU A 114 1.23 -11.99 9.27
C LEU A 114 1.53 -13.33 8.60
N VAL A 115 1.13 -14.43 9.24
CA VAL A 115 1.47 -15.80 8.85
C VAL A 115 0.27 -16.48 8.19
N GLY A 116 0.49 -17.04 7.00
CA GLY A 116 -0.50 -17.80 6.25
C GLY A 116 -0.17 -17.81 4.77
N ARG A 117 -0.25 -18.99 4.15
CA ARG A 117 0.08 -19.20 2.73
C ARG A 117 -1.14 -19.35 1.83
N GLU A 118 -2.29 -19.57 2.42
CA GLU A 118 -3.53 -19.75 1.66
C GLU A 118 -4.46 -18.53 1.81
N PRO A 119 -5.29 -18.23 0.81
CA PRO A 119 -5.29 -18.85 -0.53
C PRO A 119 -4.26 -18.22 -1.47
N LEU A 120 -3.49 -19.04 -2.19
CA LEU A 120 -2.64 -18.58 -3.31
C LEU A 120 -3.31 -18.84 -4.65
N GLU A 121 -4.06 -19.94 -4.77
CA GLU A 121 -4.74 -20.28 -6.00
C GLU A 121 -5.83 -19.25 -6.33
N GLY A 122 -5.87 -18.83 -7.60
CA GLY A 122 -6.84 -17.85 -8.10
C GLY A 122 -6.61 -16.42 -7.60
N PHE A 123 -5.72 -16.19 -6.64
CA PHE A 123 -5.38 -14.91 -6.04
C PHE A 123 -6.62 -14.02 -5.76
N PRO A 124 -7.54 -14.44 -4.88
CA PRO A 124 -8.91 -13.90 -4.81
C PRO A 124 -9.03 -12.54 -4.10
N PHE A 125 -7.91 -11.89 -3.79
CA PHE A 125 -7.87 -10.70 -2.93
C PHE A 125 -8.49 -9.43 -3.52
N GLY A 126 -8.76 -9.41 -4.83
CA GLY A 126 -9.38 -8.27 -5.51
C GLY A 126 -10.90 -8.38 -5.68
N GLN A 127 -11.49 -9.56 -5.50
CA GLN A 127 -12.88 -9.82 -5.85
C GLN A 127 -13.88 -9.29 -4.81
N VAL A 128 -13.63 -9.61 -3.53
CA VAL A 128 -14.46 -9.13 -2.42
C VAL A 128 -13.54 -8.61 -1.33
N ARG A 129 -13.67 -7.32 -1.02
CA ARG A 129 -12.82 -6.69 0.01
C ARG A 129 -13.08 -7.35 1.38
N GLY A 130 -12.01 -7.83 2.01
CA GLY A 130 -12.05 -8.41 3.35
C GLY A 130 -12.51 -9.88 3.42
N GLN A 131 -12.83 -10.53 2.29
CA GLN A 131 -13.20 -11.94 2.28
C GLN A 131 -12.03 -12.84 2.69
N TYR A 132 -10.82 -12.51 2.23
CA TYR A 132 -9.61 -13.24 2.57
C TYR A 132 -8.61 -12.32 3.26
N ARG A 133 -7.96 -12.84 4.31
CA ARG A 133 -6.88 -12.11 4.98
C ARG A 133 -5.63 -12.13 4.12
N ARG A 134 -5.04 -10.96 3.95
CA ARG A 134 -3.75 -10.79 3.28
C ARG A 134 -2.66 -10.97 4.31
N THR A 135 -1.72 -11.85 4.03
CA THR A 135 -0.58 -12.14 4.89
C THR A 135 0.72 -11.93 4.14
N VAL A 136 1.84 -12.06 4.82
CA VAL A 136 3.15 -12.04 4.17
C VAL A 136 3.31 -13.24 3.23
N GLY A 137 2.79 -14.40 3.61
CA GLY A 137 2.95 -15.65 2.84
C GLY A 137 2.04 -15.80 1.62
N ASN A 138 0.88 -15.13 1.59
CA ASN A 138 -0.07 -15.30 0.49
C ASN A 138 -0.26 -14.07 -0.40
N TYR A 139 0.18 -12.88 0.05
CA TYR A 139 -0.11 -11.65 -0.67
C TYR A 139 1.14 -10.77 -0.93
N TRP A 140 2.12 -10.74 -0.03
CA TRP A 140 3.23 -9.80 -0.13
C TRP A 140 4.19 -10.15 -1.27
N PRO A 141 4.47 -9.25 -2.26
CA PRO A 141 5.20 -9.62 -3.48
C PRO A 141 6.72 -9.60 -3.37
N TYR A 142 7.30 -8.84 -2.42
CA TYR A 142 8.75 -8.65 -2.29
C TYR A 142 9.19 -8.62 -0.84
N ALA A 143 10.23 -9.37 -0.48
CA ALA A 143 10.79 -9.35 0.87
C ALA A 143 11.44 -8.00 1.22
N THR A 144 11.97 -7.30 0.24
CA THR A 144 12.55 -5.96 0.40
C THR A 144 11.52 -4.94 0.86
N THR A 145 10.33 -4.94 0.26
CA THR A 145 9.24 -4.03 0.67
C THR A 145 8.62 -4.42 2.01
N LEU A 146 8.74 -5.69 2.44
CA LEU A 146 8.39 -6.09 3.80
C LEU A 146 9.37 -5.46 4.81
N PHE A 147 10.67 -5.56 4.57
CA PHE A 147 11.70 -4.92 5.40
C PHE A 147 11.47 -3.41 5.48
N ASP A 148 11.26 -2.76 4.32
CA ASP A 148 11.02 -1.33 4.23
C ASP A 148 9.82 -0.89 5.08
N TYR A 149 8.74 -1.66 5.03
CA TYR A 149 7.57 -1.40 5.88
C TYR A 149 7.88 -1.60 7.37
N ILE A 150 8.61 -2.64 7.72
CA ILE A 150 8.95 -2.95 9.11
C ILE A 150 9.81 -1.83 9.71
N ILE A 151 10.90 -1.42 9.05
CA ILE A 151 11.83 -0.44 9.60
C ILE A 151 11.21 0.95 9.74
N ARG A 152 10.31 1.32 8.84
CA ARG A 152 9.68 2.65 8.83
C ARG A 152 8.41 2.74 9.68
N ALA A 153 7.60 1.69 9.72
CA ALA A 153 6.26 1.76 10.27
C ALA A 153 6.04 0.89 11.53
N MET A 154 6.90 -0.08 11.80
CA MET A 154 6.75 -1.00 12.92
C MET A 154 7.86 -0.86 13.98
N PRO A 155 7.54 -1.11 15.26
CA PRO A 155 6.20 -1.32 15.83
C PRO A 155 5.33 -0.06 15.71
N MET A 156 4.03 -0.23 15.46
CA MET A 156 3.12 0.89 15.20
C MET A 156 3.04 1.92 16.34
N ASN A 157 3.26 1.49 17.58
CA ASN A 157 3.31 2.37 18.75
C ASN A 157 4.66 3.10 18.93
N ALA A 158 5.70 2.73 18.16
CA ALA A 158 7.02 3.33 18.18
C ALA A 158 7.71 3.20 16.80
N PRO A 159 7.17 3.82 15.73
CA PRO A 159 7.76 3.75 14.39
C PRO A 159 9.20 4.24 14.38
N GLY A 160 10.08 3.59 13.61
CA GLY A 160 11.49 3.94 13.50
C GLY A 160 12.35 3.61 14.74
N SER A 161 11.83 2.83 15.70
CA SER A 161 12.58 2.43 16.90
C SER A 161 13.40 1.16 16.74
N LEU A 162 13.25 0.45 15.63
CA LEU A 162 14.07 -0.72 15.31
C LEU A 162 15.44 -0.28 14.79
N THR A 163 16.47 -0.98 15.20
CA THR A 163 17.76 -0.92 14.50
C THR A 163 17.64 -1.62 13.15
N VAL A 164 18.58 -1.35 12.26
CA VAL A 164 18.65 -2.01 10.95
C VAL A 164 18.72 -3.53 11.10
N ASP A 165 19.56 -4.01 12.00
CA ASP A 165 19.73 -5.44 12.26
C ASP A 165 18.44 -6.06 12.83
N GLU A 166 17.76 -5.39 13.75
CA GLU A 166 16.46 -5.85 14.26
C GLU A 166 15.39 -5.92 13.15
N ALA A 167 15.41 -5.00 12.19
CA ALA A 167 14.48 -5.02 11.06
C ALA A 167 14.78 -6.17 10.09
N TYR A 168 16.06 -6.45 9.79
CA TYR A 168 16.47 -7.64 9.04
C TYR A 168 16.08 -8.93 9.76
N ALA A 169 16.37 -9.01 11.05
CA ALA A 169 16.05 -10.16 11.88
C ALA A 169 14.53 -10.41 11.94
N ALA A 170 13.72 -9.38 12.20
CA ALA A 170 12.26 -9.49 12.21
C ALA A 170 11.72 -9.93 10.84
N SER A 171 12.27 -9.39 9.75
CA SER A 171 11.92 -9.82 8.39
C SER A 171 12.26 -11.30 8.17
N ALA A 172 13.46 -11.74 8.56
CA ALA A 172 13.87 -13.14 8.47
C ALA A 172 12.92 -14.06 9.24
N TYR A 173 12.56 -13.71 10.48
CA TYR A 173 11.67 -14.54 11.27
C TYR A 173 10.26 -14.62 10.69
N ILE A 174 9.70 -13.51 10.21
CA ILE A 174 8.39 -13.51 9.57
C ILE A 174 8.40 -14.34 8.26
N LEU A 175 9.46 -14.25 7.45
CA LEU A 175 9.63 -15.08 6.26
C LEU A 175 9.74 -16.58 6.62
N TYR A 176 10.49 -16.92 7.67
CA TYR A 176 10.59 -18.28 8.19
C TYR A 176 9.24 -18.82 8.68
N MET A 177 8.50 -18.05 9.48
CA MET A 177 7.15 -18.46 9.94
C MET A 177 6.17 -18.72 8.78
N ASN A 178 6.44 -18.19 7.60
CA ASN A 178 5.67 -18.43 6.38
C ASN A 178 6.26 -19.52 5.48
N ASP A 179 7.22 -20.31 5.95
CA ASP A 179 7.91 -21.36 5.18
C ASP A 179 8.52 -20.84 3.85
N ILE A 180 9.03 -19.60 3.84
CA ILE A 180 9.64 -18.99 2.65
C ILE A 180 11.16 -19.15 2.67
N ILE A 181 11.77 -19.14 3.85
CA ILE A 181 13.20 -19.34 4.05
C ILE A 181 13.46 -20.37 5.16
N ASP A 182 14.67 -20.92 5.22
CA ASP A 182 15.08 -21.90 6.21
C ASP A 182 15.37 -21.27 7.58
N GLU A 183 15.30 -22.08 8.65
CA GLU A 183 15.56 -21.68 10.05
C GLU A 183 16.95 -21.04 10.27
N ASN A 184 17.95 -21.49 9.51
CA ASN A 184 19.33 -21.00 9.63
C ASN A 184 19.65 -19.82 8.71
N ALA A 185 18.62 -19.28 8.02
CA ALA A 185 18.82 -18.17 7.11
C ALA A 185 19.20 -16.86 7.84
N VAL A 186 20.03 -16.09 7.17
CA VAL A 186 20.40 -14.72 7.56
C VAL A 186 20.00 -13.79 6.43
N MET A 187 19.26 -12.73 6.75
CA MET A 187 18.89 -11.69 5.80
C MET A 187 19.81 -10.49 5.96
N ASP A 188 20.25 -9.96 4.82
CA ASP A 188 21.09 -8.78 4.68
C ASP A 188 20.79 -8.07 3.35
N THR A 189 21.58 -7.07 2.99
CA THR A 189 21.44 -6.29 1.75
C THR A 189 21.53 -7.14 0.48
N GLU A 190 22.19 -8.30 0.51
CA GLU A 190 22.40 -9.16 -0.66
C GLU A 190 21.41 -10.32 -0.73
N SER A 191 21.07 -10.90 0.42
CA SER A 191 20.20 -12.09 0.51
C SER A 191 18.72 -11.75 0.45
N LEU A 192 18.30 -10.64 1.08
CA LEU A 192 16.89 -10.25 1.14
C LEU A 192 16.26 -10.02 -0.25
N PRO A 193 16.90 -9.33 -1.22
CA PRO A 193 16.34 -9.15 -2.57
C PRO A 193 16.20 -10.45 -3.38
N LYS A 194 16.95 -11.50 -2.99
CA LYS A 194 16.91 -12.81 -3.66
C LYS A 194 15.78 -13.72 -3.17
N VAL A 195 15.08 -13.34 -2.11
CA VAL A 195 13.95 -14.11 -1.59
C VAL A 195 12.82 -14.12 -2.61
N VAL A 196 12.39 -15.31 -3.00
CA VAL A 196 11.26 -15.49 -3.94
C VAL A 196 9.98 -15.60 -3.13
N MET A 197 9.19 -14.54 -3.16
CA MET A 197 7.90 -14.50 -2.47
C MET A 197 6.83 -15.30 -3.23
N PRO A 198 5.96 -16.08 -2.54
CA PRO A 198 4.94 -16.91 -3.19
C PRO A 198 3.95 -16.12 -4.07
N ALA A 199 3.67 -14.88 -3.71
CA ALA A 199 2.73 -14.03 -4.43
C ALA A 199 3.38 -13.18 -5.55
N ARG A 200 4.71 -13.24 -5.73
CA ARG A 200 5.44 -12.35 -6.64
C ARG A 200 4.85 -12.29 -8.05
N ASP A 201 4.60 -13.44 -8.64
CA ASP A 201 4.13 -13.55 -10.03
C ASP A 201 2.62 -13.31 -10.18
N ARG A 202 1.94 -12.95 -9.09
CA ARG A 202 0.51 -12.62 -9.10
C ARG A 202 0.25 -11.14 -9.33
N PHE A 203 1.30 -10.31 -9.31
CA PHE A 203 1.23 -8.89 -9.59
C PHE A 203 1.68 -8.62 -11.02
N VAL A 204 0.92 -7.78 -11.70
CA VAL A 204 1.27 -7.30 -13.05
C VAL A 204 1.79 -5.88 -12.97
N MET A 205 2.69 -5.54 -13.90
CA MET A 205 3.18 -4.17 -14.01
C MET A 205 2.04 -3.22 -14.38
N ASP A 206 2.09 -2.01 -13.84
CA ASP A 206 1.16 -0.95 -14.21
C ASP A 206 1.37 -0.59 -15.70
N ASN A 207 0.33 -0.77 -16.50
CA ASN A 207 0.34 -0.48 -17.92
C ASN A 207 -0.46 0.78 -18.28
N ARG A 208 -0.82 1.60 -17.30
CA ARG A 208 -1.49 2.87 -17.55
C ARG A 208 -0.56 3.79 -18.35
N THR A 209 -1.13 4.42 -19.39
CA THR A 209 -0.41 5.38 -20.23
C THR A 209 -1.04 6.76 -20.08
N GLY A 210 -0.22 7.80 -20.15
CA GLY A 210 -0.63 9.20 -19.98
C GLY A 210 -0.51 9.70 -18.54
N GLY A 211 -0.47 11.02 -18.38
CA GLY A 211 -0.18 11.69 -17.12
C GLY A 211 1.33 11.94 -16.91
N PRO A 212 1.68 12.75 -15.90
CA PRO A 212 3.06 12.96 -15.54
C PRO A 212 3.67 11.64 -15.03
N GLU A 213 4.90 11.37 -15.44
CA GLU A 213 5.67 10.24 -14.94
C GLU A 213 5.92 10.44 -13.43
N ILE A 214 5.41 9.52 -12.61
CA ILE A 214 5.70 9.52 -11.17
C ILE A 214 6.98 8.69 -11.00
N ARG A 215 8.03 9.36 -10.58
CA ARG A 215 9.32 8.75 -10.23
C ARG A 215 9.46 8.61 -8.74
#